data_c99f98679acb9af3a8f406394cf59026
#
_entry.id   c99f98679acb9af3a8f406394cf59026
#
_cell.length_a   1.000
_cell.length_b   1.000
_cell.length_c   1.000
_cell.angle_alpha   90.00
_cell.angle_beta   90.00
_cell.angle_gamma   90.00
#
_symmetry.space_group_name_H-M   'P 1'
#
loop_
_entity.id
_entity.type
_entity.pdbx_description
1 polymer ?
#
loop_
_entity_poly.entity_id
_entity_poly.type
_entity_poly.pdbx_seq_one_letter_code
_entity_poly.pdbx_strand_id
1 'polypeptide(L)'
;MRASGPGPSTRGTRQIGPYTVVTRLDSGLPAQTPVPEHRFIARSADGDRTVLLSTPLATADPQRFMAEADASRYLLGSWVLPAAELAAPGEQPWHARPYVPALPLPIALAVHGGPLPERTVRALGVALAENLAVVHGQNLTHAGLCPAAVLIAADGPRLTCFGAVRAAAPDGAVRQDVPGLDPGSLPPEQAAGGQPRPLGDVYALGATLAYAATGYTMPEREELPGALRSLIPRCLSRDPAQRPQLADVIDELAGGSQPDAPAGFAPPSRADAFLVPGWLPARLVAAIVHQSASVLAAEVPLPAPVHTPWPPGGAPSTAPVPHPSH
;
A
#
# COMPACT_ATOMS: atom_id res chain seq x y z
N MET A 1 44.69 -33.73 -0.41
CA MET A 1 43.31 -33.55 -0.88
C MET A 1 42.65 -32.54 0.01
N ARG A 2 42.53 -31.28 -0.44
CA ARG A 2 41.78 -30.22 0.27
C ARG A 2 40.40 -30.12 -0.38
N ALA A 3 39.35 -30.41 0.39
CA ALA A 3 37.98 -30.26 -0.04
C ALA A 3 37.65 -28.77 -0.14
N SER A 4 37.38 -28.31 -1.34
CA SER A 4 36.81 -26.98 -1.58
C SER A 4 35.35 -26.96 -1.07
N GLY A 5 35.08 -26.19 -0.04
CA GLY A 5 33.74 -25.95 0.43
C GLY A 5 32.92 -25.19 -0.64
N PRO A 6 31.60 -25.40 -0.67
CA PRO A 6 30.72 -24.66 -1.59
C PRO A 6 30.78 -23.16 -1.26
N GLY A 7 31.17 -22.36 -2.25
CA GLY A 7 31.13 -20.91 -2.18
C GLY A 7 29.69 -20.39 -1.92
N PRO A 8 29.53 -19.17 -1.39
CA PRO A 8 28.23 -18.59 -1.12
C PRO A 8 27.44 -18.53 -2.44
N SER A 9 26.28 -19.20 -2.47
CA SER A 9 25.34 -19.11 -3.56
C SER A 9 24.89 -17.66 -3.70
N THR A 10 25.31 -17.00 -4.75
CA THR A 10 24.76 -15.72 -5.22
C THR A 10 23.27 -15.93 -5.47
N ARG A 11 22.42 -15.57 -4.50
CA ARG A 11 20.98 -15.42 -4.74
C ARG A 11 20.84 -14.34 -5.79
N GLY A 12 20.46 -14.72 -7.01
CA GLY A 12 20.23 -13.80 -8.10
C GLY A 12 19.29 -12.69 -7.65
N THR A 13 19.73 -11.45 -7.78
CA THR A 13 18.96 -10.28 -7.40
C THR A 13 17.75 -10.20 -8.33
N ARG A 14 16.54 -10.26 -7.78
CA ARG A 14 15.30 -10.18 -8.57
C ARG A 14 15.12 -8.74 -9.06
N GLN A 15 14.96 -8.58 -10.38
CA GLN A 15 14.61 -7.30 -11.00
C GLN A 15 13.15 -7.32 -11.45
N ILE A 16 12.48 -6.18 -11.35
CA ILE A 16 11.12 -5.94 -11.83
C ILE A 16 11.13 -4.55 -12.46
N GLY A 17 10.96 -4.47 -13.79
CA GLY A 17 11.18 -3.23 -14.53
C GLY A 17 12.59 -2.68 -14.27
N PRO A 18 12.73 -1.36 -14.05
CA PRO A 18 14.03 -0.73 -13.78
C PRO A 18 14.49 -0.88 -12.31
N TYR A 19 13.79 -1.68 -11.50
CA TYR A 19 14.01 -1.76 -10.06
C TYR A 19 14.61 -3.10 -9.63
N THR A 20 15.54 -3.04 -8.69
CA THR A 20 16.10 -4.20 -8.00
C THR A 20 15.36 -4.41 -6.68
N VAL A 21 14.80 -5.59 -6.47
CA VAL A 21 14.07 -5.94 -5.25
C VAL A 21 15.03 -6.04 -4.08
N VAL A 22 14.76 -5.26 -3.03
CA VAL A 22 15.47 -5.31 -1.75
C VAL A 22 14.84 -6.38 -0.85
N THR A 23 13.53 -6.32 -0.66
CA THR A 23 12.80 -7.27 0.18
C THR A 23 11.31 -7.30 -0.20
N ARG A 24 10.59 -8.32 0.26
CA ARG A 24 9.13 -8.35 0.18
C ARG A 24 8.54 -7.58 1.38
N LEU A 25 7.59 -6.69 1.11
CA LEU A 25 6.89 -5.96 2.19
C LEU A 25 6.11 -6.93 3.09
N ASP A 26 5.54 -7.97 2.50
CA ASP A 26 4.61 -8.90 3.14
C ASP A 26 5.30 -10.15 3.71
N SER A 27 6.62 -10.18 3.82
CA SER A 27 7.37 -11.38 4.27
C SER A 27 7.08 -11.82 5.71
N GLY A 28 6.54 -10.93 6.53
CA GLY A 28 6.17 -11.21 7.94
C GLY A 28 4.68 -11.49 8.16
N LEU A 29 3.87 -11.52 7.11
CA LEU A 29 2.44 -11.79 7.24
C LEU A 29 2.16 -13.26 7.60
N PRO A 30 1.13 -13.54 8.43
CA PRO A 30 0.60 -14.88 8.58
C PRO A 30 0.26 -15.49 7.20
N ALA A 31 0.57 -16.78 7.04
CA ALA A 31 0.48 -17.46 5.73
C ALA A 31 -0.89 -17.38 5.02
N GLN A 32 -1.95 -17.14 5.79
CA GLN A 32 -3.32 -17.07 5.28
C GLN A 32 -3.85 -15.64 5.13
N THR A 33 -3.03 -14.61 5.37
CA THR A 33 -3.48 -13.22 5.22
C THR A 33 -3.69 -12.89 3.74
N PRO A 34 -4.91 -12.56 3.31
CA PRO A 34 -5.15 -12.18 1.93
C PRO A 34 -4.46 -10.86 1.61
N VAL A 35 -3.69 -10.84 0.53
CA VAL A 35 -3.05 -9.63 -0.01
C VAL A 35 -3.38 -9.57 -1.49
N PRO A 36 -3.99 -8.49 -1.98
CA PRO A 36 -4.49 -8.44 -3.36
C PRO A 36 -3.41 -8.31 -4.44
N GLU A 37 -2.18 -8.03 -4.05
CA GLU A 37 -1.04 -7.86 -4.95
C GLU A 37 0.26 -8.30 -4.27
N HIS A 38 1.28 -8.67 -5.03
CA HIS A 38 2.62 -8.88 -4.46
C HIS A 38 3.31 -7.54 -4.28
N ARG A 39 3.80 -7.24 -3.08
CA ARG A 39 4.44 -5.98 -2.74
C ARG A 39 5.90 -6.15 -2.34
N PHE A 40 6.74 -5.29 -2.91
CA PHE A 40 8.19 -5.32 -2.70
C PHE A 40 8.70 -3.92 -2.37
N ILE A 41 9.69 -3.84 -1.52
CA ILE A 41 10.54 -2.67 -1.39
C ILE A 41 11.67 -2.87 -2.39
N ALA A 42 11.86 -1.92 -3.28
CA ALA A 42 12.82 -2.03 -4.38
C ALA A 42 13.58 -0.71 -4.56
N ARG A 43 14.74 -0.77 -5.20
CA ARG A 43 15.62 0.37 -5.42
C ARG A 43 15.88 0.54 -6.92
N SER A 44 15.94 1.80 -7.38
CA SER A 44 16.30 2.14 -8.75
C SER A 44 17.73 1.70 -9.08
N ALA A 45 18.04 1.55 -10.37
CA ALA A 45 19.34 1.07 -10.83
C ALA A 45 20.52 1.97 -10.43
N ASP A 46 20.28 3.31 -10.28
CA ASP A 46 21.25 4.28 -9.77
C ASP A 46 21.43 4.24 -8.24
N GLY A 47 20.56 3.53 -7.53
CA GLY A 47 20.57 3.43 -6.08
C GLY A 47 19.89 4.59 -5.35
N ASP A 48 19.48 5.64 -6.04
CA ASP A 48 19.05 6.91 -5.42
C ASP A 48 17.60 6.87 -4.93
N ARG A 49 16.74 6.05 -5.56
CA ARG A 49 15.32 5.99 -5.22
C ARG A 49 14.92 4.64 -4.66
N THR A 50 14.23 4.67 -3.53
CA THR A 50 13.54 3.50 -2.98
C THR A 50 12.05 3.64 -3.25
N VAL A 51 11.43 2.56 -3.71
CA VAL A 51 10.01 2.52 -4.09
C VAL A 51 9.30 1.34 -3.43
N LEU A 52 7.99 1.49 -3.23
CA LEU A 52 7.08 0.38 -3.00
C LEU A 52 6.57 -0.10 -4.36
N LEU A 53 6.97 -1.28 -4.76
CA LEU A 53 6.66 -1.86 -6.06
C LEU A 53 5.63 -2.97 -5.91
N SER A 54 4.62 -2.97 -6.78
CA SER A 54 3.55 -3.96 -6.78
C SER A 54 3.46 -4.69 -8.11
N THR A 55 3.15 -5.99 -8.04
CA THR A 55 2.84 -6.83 -9.21
C THR A 55 1.56 -7.62 -8.94
N PRO A 56 0.79 -7.97 -9.98
CA PRO A 56 -0.44 -8.72 -9.80
C PRO A 56 -0.18 -10.12 -9.25
N LEU A 57 -1.20 -10.71 -8.62
CA LEU A 57 -1.23 -12.13 -8.32
C LEU A 57 -1.31 -12.93 -9.63
N ALA A 58 -0.84 -14.18 -9.62
CA ALA A 58 -0.89 -15.04 -10.79
C ALA A 58 -2.32 -15.30 -11.31
N THR A 59 -3.32 -15.17 -10.45
CA THR A 59 -4.74 -15.34 -10.77
C THR A 59 -5.44 -14.04 -11.19
N ALA A 60 -4.79 -12.89 -11.03
CA ALA A 60 -5.37 -11.59 -11.37
C ALA A 60 -5.21 -11.32 -12.88
N ASP A 61 -6.16 -10.57 -13.44
CA ASP A 61 -6.07 -10.07 -14.81
C ASP A 61 -5.06 -8.90 -14.87
N PRO A 62 -3.96 -9.03 -15.64
CA PRO A 62 -2.94 -8.00 -15.70
C PRO A 62 -3.44 -6.66 -16.27
N GLN A 63 -4.39 -6.69 -17.19
CA GLN A 63 -4.91 -5.46 -17.82
C GLN A 63 -5.76 -4.68 -16.82
N ARG A 64 -6.64 -5.36 -16.07
CA ARG A 64 -7.42 -4.71 -15.01
C ARG A 64 -6.52 -4.19 -13.90
N PHE A 65 -5.52 -4.96 -13.48
CA PHE A 65 -4.54 -4.52 -12.48
C PHE A 65 -3.86 -3.21 -12.91
N MET A 66 -3.39 -3.13 -14.16
CA MET A 66 -2.73 -1.92 -14.69
C MET A 66 -3.71 -0.74 -14.86
N ALA A 67 -4.96 -1.00 -15.27
CA ALA A 67 -5.97 0.04 -15.38
C ALA A 67 -6.30 0.68 -14.02
N GLU A 68 -6.41 -0.12 -12.95
CA GLU A 68 -6.63 0.39 -11.60
C GLU A 68 -5.39 1.12 -11.06
N ALA A 69 -4.19 0.65 -11.38
CA ALA A 69 -2.96 1.34 -11.03
C ALA A 69 -2.88 2.72 -11.71
N ASP A 70 -3.22 2.81 -13.00
CA ASP A 70 -3.27 4.09 -13.73
C ASP A 70 -4.33 5.04 -13.16
N ALA A 71 -5.53 4.54 -12.89
CA ALA A 71 -6.59 5.32 -12.24
C ALA A 71 -6.15 5.84 -10.86
N SER A 72 -5.36 5.08 -10.11
CA SER A 72 -4.86 5.47 -8.78
C SER A 72 -3.94 6.69 -8.80
N ARG A 73 -3.32 7.03 -9.93
CA ARG A 73 -2.41 8.18 -10.07
C ARG A 73 -3.08 9.53 -9.80
N TYR A 74 -4.39 9.58 -9.98
CA TYR A 74 -5.19 10.80 -9.83
C TYR A 74 -5.88 10.89 -8.46
N LEU A 75 -5.63 9.94 -7.56
CA LEU A 75 -6.18 9.99 -6.22
C LEU A 75 -5.63 11.17 -5.44
N LEU A 76 -6.53 11.92 -4.83
CA LEU A 76 -6.23 12.96 -3.86
C LEU A 76 -6.41 12.41 -2.45
N GLY A 77 -5.73 13.03 -1.49
CA GLY A 77 -5.83 12.69 -0.07
C GLY A 77 -4.45 12.52 0.57
N SER A 78 -4.34 12.91 1.84
CA SER A 78 -3.07 12.87 2.58
C SER A 78 -2.60 11.45 2.89
N TRP A 79 -3.52 10.49 2.89
CA TRP A 79 -3.28 9.14 3.36
C TRP A 79 -3.38 8.05 2.28
N VAL A 80 -3.51 8.42 0.99
CA VAL A 80 -3.34 7.49 -0.14
C VAL A 80 -1.90 7.44 -0.60
N LEU A 81 -1.52 6.30 -1.17
CA LEU A 81 -0.28 6.15 -1.93
C LEU A 81 -0.61 5.87 -3.40
N PRO A 82 -0.75 6.91 -4.23
CA PRO A 82 -1.01 6.74 -5.66
C PRO A 82 0.17 6.10 -6.38
N ALA A 83 -0.10 5.40 -7.48
CA ALA A 83 0.95 4.94 -8.38
C ALA A 83 1.65 6.14 -9.02
N ALA A 84 2.98 6.14 -8.99
CA ALA A 84 3.82 7.17 -9.63
C ALA A 84 4.36 6.70 -10.98
N GLU A 85 4.73 5.43 -11.08
CA GLU A 85 5.29 4.82 -12.28
C GLU A 85 4.59 3.49 -12.58
N LEU A 86 4.45 3.18 -13.85
CA LEU A 86 3.81 1.97 -14.35
C LEU A 86 4.68 1.30 -15.41
N ALA A 87 4.53 -0.03 -15.55
CA ALA A 87 5.12 -0.78 -16.65
C ALA A 87 4.67 -0.23 -18.00
N ALA A 88 5.58 -0.22 -18.97
CA ALA A 88 5.23 0.14 -20.34
C ALA A 88 4.31 -0.91 -20.98
N PRO A 89 3.50 -0.52 -21.97
CA PRO A 89 2.68 -1.48 -22.72
C PRO A 89 3.52 -2.62 -23.30
N GLY A 90 3.11 -3.86 -23.02
CA GLY A 90 3.79 -5.06 -23.49
C GLY A 90 4.87 -5.62 -22.54
N GLU A 91 5.21 -4.89 -21.46
CA GLU A 91 6.05 -5.39 -20.39
C GLU A 91 5.25 -6.23 -19.38
N GLN A 92 5.97 -6.95 -18.50
CA GLN A 92 5.32 -7.57 -17.36
C GLN A 92 4.70 -6.50 -16.45
N PRO A 93 3.46 -6.70 -15.97
CA PRO A 93 2.73 -5.67 -15.25
C PRO A 93 3.37 -5.40 -13.87
N TRP A 94 3.66 -4.14 -13.62
CA TRP A 94 4.08 -3.61 -12.33
C TRP A 94 3.70 -2.13 -12.23
N HIS A 95 3.57 -1.66 -11.01
CA HIS A 95 3.55 -0.22 -10.73
C HIS A 95 4.39 0.07 -9.48
N ALA A 96 4.90 1.29 -9.40
CA ALA A 96 5.68 1.75 -8.26
C ALA A 96 5.07 3.01 -7.65
N ARG A 97 5.22 3.11 -6.31
CA ARG A 97 4.84 4.24 -5.48
C ARG A 97 6.07 4.73 -4.71
N PRO A 98 6.12 5.99 -4.26
CA PRO A 98 7.15 6.42 -3.32
C PRO A 98 7.17 5.51 -2.09
N TYR A 99 8.37 5.08 -1.67
CA TYR A 99 8.51 4.31 -0.44
C TYR A 99 8.35 5.21 0.78
N VAL A 100 7.49 4.76 1.69
CA VAL A 100 7.35 5.31 3.03
C VAL A 100 7.60 4.16 4.01
N PRO A 101 8.50 4.33 5.02
CA PRO A 101 8.69 3.32 6.05
C PRO A 101 7.38 3.05 6.79
N ALA A 102 6.84 1.85 6.63
CA ALA A 102 5.53 1.50 7.18
C ALA A 102 5.36 -0.02 7.28
N LEU A 103 4.53 -0.46 8.21
CA LEU A 103 4.17 -1.87 8.41
C LEU A 103 2.75 -2.12 7.93
N PRO A 104 2.47 -3.17 7.16
CA PRO A 104 1.10 -3.64 6.96
C PRO A 104 0.38 -3.83 8.30
N LEU A 105 -0.89 -3.44 8.41
CA LEU A 105 -1.64 -3.52 9.66
C LEU A 105 -1.59 -4.91 10.32
N PRO A 106 -1.68 -6.04 9.60
CA PRO A 106 -1.52 -7.36 10.22
C PRO A 106 -0.13 -7.58 10.84
N ILE A 107 0.93 -7.07 10.20
CA ILE A 107 2.28 -7.11 10.78
C ILE A 107 2.36 -6.19 12.01
N ALA A 108 1.71 -5.02 11.97
CA ALA A 108 1.67 -4.12 13.12
C ALA A 108 1.02 -4.78 14.33
N LEU A 109 -0.10 -5.51 14.17
CA LEU A 109 -0.70 -6.28 15.25
C LEU A 109 0.25 -7.36 15.80
N ALA A 110 0.91 -8.10 14.91
CA ALA A 110 1.88 -9.14 15.31
C ALA A 110 3.06 -8.54 16.10
N VAL A 111 3.62 -7.43 15.66
CA VAL A 111 4.70 -6.69 16.34
C VAL A 111 4.23 -6.12 17.68
N HIS A 112 3.00 -5.62 17.74
CA HIS A 112 2.42 -5.13 19.00
C HIS A 112 2.19 -6.27 20.00
N GLY A 113 1.90 -7.46 19.50
CA GLY A 113 1.58 -8.65 20.29
C GLY A 113 0.08 -8.81 20.55
N GLY A 114 -0.77 -8.22 19.73
CA GLY A 114 -2.23 -8.30 19.81
C GLY A 114 -2.93 -7.06 19.26
N PRO A 115 -4.21 -6.88 19.61
CA PRO A 115 -5.02 -5.74 19.20
C PRO A 115 -4.38 -4.37 19.52
N LEU A 116 -4.62 -3.39 18.67
CA LEU A 116 -4.10 -2.03 18.89
C LEU A 116 -4.92 -1.30 19.98
N PRO A 117 -4.31 -0.38 20.73
CA PRO A 117 -5.03 0.45 21.69
C PRO A 117 -6.17 1.24 21.03
N GLU A 118 -7.31 1.38 21.72
CA GLU A 118 -8.51 2.05 21.22
C GLU A 118 -8.20 3.45 20.63
N ARG A 119 -7.34 4.23 21.30
CA ARG A 119 -6.91 5.54 20.80
C ARG A 119 -6.23 5.46 19.42
N THR A 120 -5.40 4.42 19.20
CA THR A 120 -4.73 4.18 17.93
C THR A 120 -5.72 3.76 16.86
N VAL A 121 -6.69 2.90 17.22
CA VAL A 121 -7.77 2.48 16.29
C VAL A 121 -8.65 3.66 15.90
N ARG A 122 -8.99 4.55 16.84
CA ARG A 122 -9.76 5.77 16.55
C ARG A 122 -9.00 6.72 15.63
N ALA A 123 -7.72 6.97 15.90
CA ALA A 123 -6.85 7.79 15.05
C ALA A 123 -6.77 7.23 13.61
N LEU A 124 -6.55 5.90 13.50
CA LEU A 124 -6.56 5.19 12.24
C LEU A 124 -7.90 5.36 11.50
N GLY A 125 -9.01 5.20 12.22
CA GLY A 125 -10.36 5.28 11.66
C GLY A 125 -10.70 6.66 11.13
N VAL A 126 -10.38 7.73 11.88
CA VAL A 126 -10.59 9.12 11.43
C VAL A 126 -9.78 9.39 10.16
N ALA A 127 -8.49 9.04 10.13
CA ALA A 127 -7.63 9.28 8.98
C ALA A 127 -8.09 8.52 7.73
N LEU A 128 -8.48 7.25 7.87
CA LEU A 128 -8.99 6.45 6.75
C LEU A 128 -10.36 6.96 6.27
N ALA A 129 -11.26 7.34 7.19
CA ALA A 129 -12.58 7.86 6.82
C ALA A 129 -12.49 9.21 6.10
N GLU A 130 -11.64 10.14 6.56
CA GLU A 130 -11.38 11.40 5.85
C GLU A 130 -10.80 11.15 4.46
N ASN A 131 -9.88 10.21 4.35
CA ASN A 131 -9.29 9.88 3.07
C ASN A 131 -10.32 9.28 2.09
N LEU A 132 -11.18 8.37 2.56
CA LEU A 132 -12.27 7.82 1.76
C LEU A 132 -13.26 8.92 1.37
N ALA A 133 -13.55 9.89 2.24
CA ALA A 133 -14.42 11.02 1.91
C ALA A 133 -13.83 11.86 0.76
N VAL A 134 -12.52 12.08 0.72
CA VAL A 134 -11.86 12.76 -0.39
C VAL A 134 -11.97 11.95 -1.69
N VAL A 135 -11.72 10.64 -1.64
CA VAL A 135 -11.86 9.73 -2.79
C VAL A 135 -13.30 9.73 -3.32
N HIS A 136 -14.30 9.64 -2.42
CA HIS A 136 -15.71 9.68 -2.81
C HIS A 136 -16.12 11.05 -3.39
N GLY A 137 -15.54 12.14 -2.87
CA GLY A 137 -15.72 13.48 -3.43
C GLY A 137 -15.20 13.63 -4.86
N GLN A 138 -14.26 12.78 -5.29
CA GLN A 138 -13.80 12.68 -6.68
C GLN A 138 -14.71 11.80 -7.57
N ASN A 139 -15.86 11.33 -7.07
CA ASN A 139 -16.72 10.32 -7.69
C ASN A 139 -16.02 8.97 -7.89
N LEU A 140 -15.04 8.66 -7.07
CA LEU A 140 -14.33 7.39 -7.08
C LEU A 140 -14.73 6.53 -5.87
N THR A 141 -14.55 5.23 -5.97
CA THR A 141 -14.69 4.26 -4.88
C THR A 141 -13.36 3.56 -4.73
N HIS A 142 -12.84 3.43 -3.51
CA HIS A 142 -11.54 2.80 -3.29
C HIS A 142 -11.57 1.33 -3.71
N ALA A 143 -12.59 0.58 -3.29
CA ALA A 143 -12.81 -0.81 -3.71
C ALA A 143 -11.58 -1.73 -3.55
N GLY A 144 -10.92 -1.65 -2.40
CA GLY A 144 -9.72 -2.45 -2.11
C GLY A 144 -9.25 -2.30 -0.67
N LEU A 145 -10.00 -1.57 0.18
CA LEU A 145 -9.69 -1.44 1.59
C LEU A 145 -9.86 -2.80 2.31
N CYS A 146 -8.82 -3.22 2.98
CA CYS A 146 -8.76 -4.39 3.87
C CYS A 146 -7.58 -4.21 4.83
N PRO A 147 -7.44 -5.02 5.89
CA PRO A 147 -6.30 -4.89 6.80
C PRO A 147 -4.94 -4.88 6.12
N ALA A 148 -4.70 -5.73 5.14
CA ALA A 148 -3.43 -5.78 4.41
C ALA A 148 -3.18 -4.55 3.52
N ALA A 149 -4.24 -3.84 3.09
CA ALA A 149 -4.13 -2.63 2.26
C ALA A 149 -3.71 -1.39 3.06
N VAL A 150 -3.80 -1.44 4.39
CA VAL A 150 -3.41 -0.34 5.28
C VAL A 150 -1.98 -0.53 5.75
N LEU A 151 -1.12 0.45 5.45
CA LEU A 151 0.25 0.52 5.94
C LEU A 151 0.32 1.55 7.08
N ILE A 152 0.89 1.17 8.21
CA ILE A 152 1.05 2.00 9.41
C ILE A 152 2.42 2.65 9.34
N ALA A 153 2.48 3.95 9.02
CA ALA A 153 3.67 4.78 9.08
C ALA A 153 3.70 5.61 10.37
N ALA A 154 4.85 6.19 10.70
CA ALA A 154 5.02 6.92 11.97
C ALA A 154 4.13 8.18 12.07
N ASP A 155 3.86 8.82 10.95
CA ASP A 155 3.08 10.05 10.81
C ASP A 155 1.60 9.84 10.45
N GLY A 156 1.16 8.59 10.24
CA GLY A 156 -0.22 8.24 9.93
C GLY A 156 -0.34 7.01 9.02
N PRO A 157 -1.55 6.53 8.74
CA PRO A 157 -1.75 5.40 7.84
C PRO A 157 -1.43 5.76 6.39
N ARG A 158 -1.20 4.74 5.57
CA ARG A 158 -1.16 4.86 4.10
C ARG A 158 -2.07 3.81 3.50
N LEU A 159 -3.00 4.24 2.68
CA LEU A 159 -3.96 3.37 2.01
C LEU A 159 -3.43 2.99 0.63
N THR A 160 -3.36 1.68 0.37
CA THR A 160 -2.88 1.07 -0.87
C THR A 160 -3.95 0.17 -1.49
N CYS A 161 -3.64 -0.54 -2.57
CA CYS A 161 -4.54 -1.52 -3.20
C CYS A 161 -5.84 -0.91 -3.74
N PHE A 162 -5.80 0.35 -4.21
CA PHE A 162 -6.94 0.96 -4.90
C PHE A 162 -7.41 0.07 -6.06
N GLY A 163 -8.72 -0.13 -6.17
CA GLY A 163 -9.32 -0.92 -7.23
C GLY A 163 -9.13 -2.44 -7.12
N ALA A 164 -8.57 -2.95 -6.02
CA ALA A 164 -8.26 -4.38 -5.90
C ALA A 164 -9.47 -5.29 -6.16
N VAL A 165 -10.67 -4.88 -5.74
CA VAL A 165 -11.92 -5.63 -6.00
C VAL A 165 -12.26 -5.65 -7.50
N ARG A 166 -12.06 -4.53 -8.22
CA ARG A 166 -12.28 -4.43 -9.67
C ARG A 166 -11.20 -5.17 -10.46
N ALA A 167 -9.95 -5.08 -10.00
CA ALA A 167 -8.84 -5.81 -10.61
C ALA A 167 -8.99 -7.33 -10.48
N ALA A 168 -9.52 -7.81 -9.35
CA ALA A 168 -9.69 -9.23 -9.07
C ALA A 168 -10.72 -9.91 -9.98
N ALA A 169 -11.88 -9.26 -10.21
CA ALA A 169 -12.91 -9.80 -11.10
C ALA A 169 -13.82 -8.68 -11.64
N PRO A 170 -14.38 -8.83 -12.87
CA PRO A 170 -15.29 -7.86 -13.44
C PRO A 170 -16.62 -7.80 -12.69
N ASP A 171 -17.39 -6.72 -12.93
CA ASP A 171 -18.75 -6.62 -12.42
C ASP A 171 -19.63 -7.74 -13.01
N GLY A 172 -20.51 -8.30 -12.18
CA GLY A 172 -21.31 -9.46 -12.49
C GLY A 172 -20.66 -10.81 -12.13
N ALA A 173 -19.34 -10.87 -11.94
CA ALA A 173 -18.66 -12.08 -11.50
C ALA A 173 -18.62 -12.21 -9.97
N VAL A 174 -18.91 -13.39 -9.44
CA VAL A 174 -18.80 -13.69 -7.99
C VAL A 174 -17.34 -13.51 -7.55
N ARG A 175 -17.14 -12.84 -6.41
CA ARG A 175 -15.81 -12.50 -5.87
C ARG A 175 -15.52 -13.13 -4.52
N GLN A 176 -16.44 -13.91 -3.98
CA GLN A 176 -16.34 -14.42 -2.60
C GLN A 176 -15.06 -15.19 -2.30
N ASP A 177 -14.57 -16.01 -3.22
CA ASP A 177 -13.40 -16.87 -3.02
C ASP A 177 -12.23 -16.49 -3.96
N VAL A 178 -12.22 -15.25 -4.44
CA VAL A 178 -11.14 -14.79 -5.33
C VAL A 178 -9.87 -14.58 -4.53
N PRO A 179 -8.74 -15.23 -4.90
CA PRO A 179 -7.48 -15.10 -4.19
C PRO A 179 -7.04 -13.65 -4.04
N GLY A 180 -6.58 -13.29 -2.84
CA GLY A 180 -6.09 -11.96 -2.52
C GLY A 180 -7.16 -11.00 -2.00
N LEU A 181 -8.45 -11.29 -2.19
CA LEU A 181 -9.52 -10.54 -1.53
C LEU A 181 -9.75 -11.09 -0.11
N ASP A 182 -9.89 -10.19 0.86
CA ASP A 182 -10.24 -10.55 2.22
C ASP A 182 -11.75 -10.73 2.35
N PRO A 183 -12.26 -11.95 2.61
CA PRO A 183 -13.70 -12.20 2.66
C PRO A 183 -14.41 -11.36 3.73
N GLY A 184 -13.74 -11.07 4.86
CA GLY A 184 -14.32 -10.28 5.95
C GLY A 184 -14.44 -8.80 5.64
N SER A 185 -13.59 -8.28 4.75
CA SER A 185 -13.64 -6.88 4.30
C SER A 185 -14.43 -6.68 3.00
N LEU A 186 -14.85 -7.76 2.34
CA LEU A 186 -15.61 -7.72 1.10
C LEU A 186 -17.10 -7.67 1.43
N PRO A 187 -17.82 -6.56 1.15
CA PRO A 187 -19.24 -6.47 1.47
C PRO A 187 -20.08 -7.46 0.64
N PRO A 188 -21.20 -7.96 1.19
CA PRO A 188 -22.00 -9.03 0.56
C PRO A 188 -22.42 -8.75 -0.87
N GLU A 189 -22.80 -7.51 -1.18
CA GLU A 189 -23.18 -7.09 -2.52
C GLU A 189 -22.02 -7.18 -3.52
N GLN A 190 -20.81 -6.88 -3.09
CA GLN A 190 -19.61 -6.99 -3.94
C GLN A 190 -19.12 -8.43 -4.04
N ALA A 191 -19.24 -9.22 -2.97
CA ALA A 191 -18.95 -10.64 -2.99
C ALA A 191 -19.85 -11.38 -4.01
N ALA A 192 -21.12 -10.97 -4.11
CA ALA A 192 -22.07 -11.48 -5.09
C ALA A 192 -21.85 -10.96 -6.53
N GLY A 193 -20.86 -10.12 -6.77
CA GLY A 193 -20.54 -9.59 -8.10
C GLY A 193 -21.06 -8.17 -8.37
N GLY A 194 -21.68 -7.51 -7.40
CA GLY A 194 -22.15 -6.15 -7.54
C GLY A 194 -21.02 -5.16 -7.78
N GLN A 195 -21.33 -4.08 -8.50
CA GLN A 195 -20.40 -2.99 -8.74
C GLN A 195 -19.96 -2.33 -7.41
N PRO A 196 -18.66 -2.11 -7.19
CA PRO A 196 -18.19 -1.38 -6.02
C PRO A 196 -18.76 0.05 -5.94
N ARG A 197 -19.28 0.40 -4.77
CA ARG A 197 -19.89 1.70 -4.47
C ARG A 197 -19.34 2.26 -3.15
N PRO A 198 -19.46 3.57 -2.89
CA PRO A 198 -18.93 4.23 -1.69
C PRO A 198 -19.30 3.55 -0.36
N LEU A 199 -20.54 3.09 -0.20
CA LEU A 199 -20.97 2.37 1.01
C LEU A 199 -20.30 1.00 1.18
N GLY A 200 -19.73 0.43 0.11
CA GLY A 200 -18.87 -0.75 0.22
C GLY A 200 -17.54 -0.44 0.91
N ASP A 201 -16.97 0.74 0.67
CA ASP A 201 -15.76 1.18 1.38
C ASP A 201 -16.03 1.42 2.88
N VAL A 202 -17.26 1.83 3.24
CA VAL A 202 -17.66 1.98 4.66
C VAL A 202 -17.70 0.62 5.36
N TYR A 203 -18.21 -0.42 4.68
CA TYR A 203 -18.16 -1.79 5.20
C TYR A 203 -16.71 -2.25 5.41
N ALA A 204 -15.87 -2.08 4.39
CA ALA A 204 -14.46 -2.44 4.44
C ALA A 204 -13.68 -1.67 5.53
N LEU A 205 -14.03 -0.40 5.74
CA LEU A 205 -13.50 0.41 6.86
C LEU A 205 -13.91 -0.20 8.21
N GLY A 206 -15.18 -0.54 8.40
CA GLY A 206 -15.67 -1.20 9.61
C GLY A 206 -14.92 -2.50 9.90
N ALA A 207 -14.74 -3.36 8.89
CA ALA A 207 -13.98 -4.60 9.01
C ALA A 207 -12.50 -4.36 9.36
N THR A 208 -11.88 -3.36 8.74
CA THR A 208 -10.47 -2.98 9.01
C THR A 208 -10.29 -2.45 10.44
N LEU A 209 -11.22 -1.63 10.95
CA LEU A 209 -11.19 -1.15 12.33
C LEU A 209 -11.49 -2.25 13.34
N ALA A 210 -12.42 -3.17 13.01
CA ALA A 210 -12.65 -4.36 13.80
C ALA A 210 -11.37 -5.19 13.93
N TYR A 211 -10.70 -5.44 12.81
CA TYR A 211 -9.42 -6.15 12.79
C TYR A 211 -8.34 -5.45 13.65
N ALA A 212 -8.20 -4.14 13.50
CA ALA A 212 -7.25 -3.37 14.29
C ALA A 212 -7.51 -3.47 15.81
N ALA A 213 -8.78 -3.54 16.19
CA ALA A 213 -9.23 -3.56 17.59
C ALA A 213 -9.28 -4.95 18.22
N THR A 214 -9.33 -6.03 17.43
CA THR A 214 -9.59 -7.39 17.95
C THR A 214 -8.68 -8.45 17.33
N GLY A 215 -8.13 -8.22 16.13
CA GLY A 215 -7.44 -9.21 15.30
C GLY A 215 -8.36 -9.95 14.33
N TYR A 216 -9.68 -9.65 14.33
CA TYR A 216 -10.68 -10.26 13.47
C TYR A 216 -11.48 -9.20 12.71
N THR A 217 -11.75 -9.44 11.44
CA THR A 217 -12.55 -8.52 10.59
C THR A 217 -14.05 -8.59 10.91
N MET A 218 -14.50 -9.70 11.49
CA MET A 218 -15.89 -9.92 11.91
C MET A 218 -15.92 -10.48 13.35
N PRO A 219 -15.58 -9.65 14.35
CA PRO A 219 -15.61 -10.06 15.75
C PRO A 219 -17.04 -10.10 16.27
N GLU A 220 -17.22 -10.81 17.39
CA GLU A 220 -18.45 -10.68 18.19
C GLU A 220 -18.51 -9.27 18.81
N ARG A 221 -19.73 -8.77 19.03
CA ARG A 221 -19.94 -7.40 19.51
C ARG A 221 -19.25 -7.13 20.85
N GLU A 222 -19.19 -8.12 21.71
CA GLU A 222 -18.60 -8.08 23.06
C GLU A 222 -17.09 -7.96 23.03
N GLU A 223 -16.44 -8.41 21.95
CA GLU A 223 -14.99 -8.30 21.77
C GLU A 223 -14.54 -6.88 21.40
N LEU A 224 -15.48 -6.07 20.90
CA LEU A 224 -15.18 -4.69 20.50
C LEU A 224 -14.99 -3.76 21.71
N PRO A 225 -13.99 -2.85 21.68
CA PRO A 225 -13.87 -1.77 22.66
C PRO A 225 -15.16 -0.93 22.74
N GLY A 226 -15.44 -0.41 23.92
CA GLY A 226 -16.71 0.29 24.22
C GLY A 226 -17.07 1.39 23.23
N ALA A 227 -16.09 2.22 22.84
CA ALA A 227 -16.31 3.32 21.90
C ALA A 227 -16.58 2.87 20.45
N LEU A 228 -16.22 1.64 20.09
CA LEU A 228 -16.40 1.12 18.73
C LEU A 228 -17.61 0.18 18.61
N ARG A 229 -18.21 -0.17 19.75
CA ARG A 229 -19.28 -1.18 19.84
C ARG A 229 -20.59 -0.75 19.19
N SER A 230 -20.83 0.56 19.07
CA SER A 230 -21.98 1.12 18.36
C SER A 230 -21.72 1.30 16.88
N LEU A 231 -20.52 1.69 16.50
CA LEU A 231 -20.15 2.08 15.14
C LEU A 231 -19.89 0.88 14.22
N ILE A 232 -19.02 -0.03 14.64
CA ILE A 232 -18.55 -1.13 13.78
C ILE A 232 -19.71 -2.01 13.29
N PRO A 233 -20.68 -2.46 14.11
CA PRO A 233 -21.80 -3.26 13.62
C PRO A 233 -22.65 -2.55 12.56
N ARG A 234 -22.79 -1.23 12.64
CA ARG A 234 -23.50 -0.45 11.61
C ARG A 234 -22.71 -0.39 10.30
N CYS A 235 -21.39 -0.19 10.37
CA CYS A 235 -20.55 -0.26 9.18
C CYS A 235 -20.65 -1.64 8.50
N LEU A 236 -20.70 -2.71 9.28
CA LEU A 236 -20.79 -4.11 8.82
C LEU A 236 -22.21 -4.56 8.47
N SER A 237 -23.21 -3.65 8.42
CA SER A 237 -24.55 -4.02 8.00
C SER A 237 -24.55 -4.65 6.61
N ARG A 238 -25.32 -5.75 6.47
CA ARG A 238 -25.53 -6.41 5.17
C ARG A 238 -26.30 -5.52 4.19
N ASP A 239 -27.25 -4.73 4.71
CA ASP A 239 -27.95 -3.72 3.92
C ASP A 239 -27.10 -2.46 3.83
N PRO A 240 -26.61 -2.07 2.62
CA PRO A 240 -25.83 -0.85 2.44
C PRO A 240 -26.54 0.41 2.94
N ALA A 241 -27.87 0.47 2.88
CA ALA A 241 -28.65 1.62 3.31
C ALA A 241 -28.61 1.85 4.83
N GLN A 242 -28.25 0.83 5.60
CA GLN A 242 -28.10 0.91 7.06
C GLN A 242 -26.69 1.33 7.50
N ARG A 243 -25.74 1.40 6.57
CA ARG A 243 -24.36 1.83 6.87
C ARG A 243 -24.33 3.34 7.07
N PRO A 244 -23.53 3.85 8.04
CA PRO A 244 -23.39 5.29 8.27
C PRO A 244 -22.70 5.98 7.09
N GLN A 245 -22.91 7.29 6.96
CA GLN A 245 -22.09 8.11 6.08
C GLN A 245 -20.69 8.32 6.69
N LEU A 246 -19.67 8.58 5.86
CA LEU A 246 -18.31 8.80 6.38
C LEU A 246 -18.21 9.97 7.35
N ALA A 247 -19.03 11.03 7.17
CA ALA A 247 -19.09 12.12 8.10
C ALA A 247 -19.54 11.68 9.51
N ASP A 248 -20.56 10.81 9.59
CA ASP A 248 -21.05 10.25 10.85
C ASP A 248 -19.97 9.35 11.50
N VAL A 249 -19.25 8.58 10.69
CA VAL A 249 -18.13 7.75 11.15
C VAL A 249 -17.03 8.61 11.77
N ILE A 250 -16.64 9.70 11.10
CA ILE A 250 -15.63 10.63 11.59
C ILE A 250 -16.10 11.29 12.90
N ASP A 251 -17.34 11.76 12.96
CA ASP A 251 -17.90 12.42 14.15
C ASP A 251 -17.93 11.49 15.36
N GLU A 252 -18.36 10.25 15.17
CA GLU A 252 -18.41 9.25 16.26
C GLU A 252 -17.02 8.84 16.73
N LEU A 253 -16.07 8.62 15.81
CA LEU A 253 -14.68 8.32 16.16
C LEU A 253 -13.98 9.51 16.84
N ALA A 254 -14.29 10.72 16.43
CA ALA A 254 -13.75 11.94 17.05
C ALA A 254 -14.38 12.25 18.41
N GLY A 255 -15.49 11.57 18.80
CA GLY A 255 -16.16 11.79 20.08
C GLY A 255 -16.96 13.08 20.12
N GLY A 256 -17.46 13.57 18.98
CA GLY A 256 -18.28 14.78 18.89
C GLY A 256 -17.53 16.10 19.17
N SER A 257 -16.24 16.04 19.48
CA SER A 257 -15.42 17.23 19.70
C SER A 257 -15.03 17.84 18.36
N GLN A 258 -15.69 18.89 17.98
CA GLN A 258 -15.27 19.74 16.87
C GLN A 258 -14.16 20.67 17.41
N PRO A 259 -12.94 20.68 16.84
CA PRO A 259 -11.99 21.72 17.19
C PRO A 259 -12.60 23.08 16.83
N ASP A 260 -12.59 24.03 17.76
CA ASP A 260 -12.97 25.41 17.52
C ASP A 260 -12.01 26.01 16.47
N ALA A 261 -12.38 25.91 15.19
CA ALA A 261 -11.63 26.55 14.13
C ALA A 261 -12.08 28.02 14.02
N PRO A 262 -11.16 28.99 14.01
CA PRO A 262 -11.51 30.37 13.74
C PRO A 262 -12.14 30.51 12.36
N ALA A 263 -13.23 31.24 12.27
CA ALA A 263 -13.97 31.48 11.03
C ALA A 263 -13.03 32.05 9.94
N GLY A 264 -12.90 31.35 8.83
CA GLY A 264 -12.12 31.79 7.65
C GLY A 264 -10.95 30.90 7.23
N PHE A 265 -10.61 29.86 7.99
CA PHE A 265 -9.67 28.83 7.56
C PHE A 265 -10.43 27.53 7.21
N ALA A 266 -9.95 26.82 6.17
CA ALA A 266 -10.41 25.46 5.98
C ALA A 266 -10.19 24.68 7.29
N PRO A 267 -11.19 23.92 7.80
CA PRO A 267 -11.02 23.20 9.04
C PRO A 267 -9.79 22.31 8.93
N PRO A 268 -8.89 22.33 9.93
CA PRO A 268 -7.77 21.40 9.94
C PRO A 268 -8.33 19.98 9.89
N SER A 269 -7.62 19.06 9.19
CA SER A 269 -7.97 17.64 9.18
C SER A 269 -8.17 17.19 10.63
N ARG A 270 -9.29 16.53 10.92
CA ARG A 270 -9.52 15.97 12.26
C ARG A 270 -8.49 14.88 12.56
N ALA A 271 -8.03 14.17 11.52
CA ALA A 271 -6.98 13.18 11.65
C ALA A 271 -5.70 13.79 12.27
N ASP A 272 -5.32 15.00 11.90
CA ASP A 272 -4.11 15.65 12.43
C ASP A 272 -4.17 15.82 13.95
N ALA A 273 -5.36 16.02 14.52
CA ALA A 273 -5.54 16.11 15.97
C ALA A 273 -5.32 14.76 16.69
N PHE A 274 -5.51 13.64 15.98
CA PHE A 274 -5.33 12.29 16.52
C PHE A 274 -3.95 11.71 16.22
N LEU A 275 -3.31 12.11 15.12
CA LEU A 275 -2.01 11.61 14.67
C LEU A 275 -0.82 12.36 15.29
N VAL A 276 -1.02 12.94 16.46
CA VAL A 276 0.03 13.61 17.24
C VAL A 276 1.08 12.61 17.77
N PRO A 277 2.29 13.06 18.14
CA PRO A 277 3.32 12.19 18.72
C PRO A 277 2.76 11.31 19.84
N GLY A 278 3.03 10.01 19.76
CA GLY A 278 2.51 9.00 20.69
C GLY A 278 1.16 8.38 20.28
N TRP A 279 0.63 8.67 19.10
CA TRP A 279 -0.55 7.97 18.57
C TRP A 279 -0.29 6.47 18.35
N LEU A 280 0.95 6.11 18.00
CA LEU A 280 1.39 4.72 17.88
C LEU A 280 2.05 4.21 19.18
N PRO A 281 1.86 2.92 19.51
CA PRO A 281 2.68 2.23 20.51
C PRO A 281 4.18 2.28 20.16
N ALA A 282 5.04 2.48 21.15
CA ALA A 282 6.49 2.62 20.95
C ALA A 282 7.12 1.43 20.20
N ARG A 283 6.60 0.20 20.39
CA ARG A 283 7.08 -0.99 19.67
C ARG A 283 6.89 -0.87 18.17
N LEU A 284 5.79 -0.28 17.71
CA LEU A 284 5.52 -0.07 16.29
C LEU A 284 6.47 0.98 15.71
N VAL A 285 6.69 2.08 16.44
CA VAL A 285 7.65 3.10 16.02
C VAL A 285 9.05 2.49 15.87
N ALA A 286 9.49 1.71 16.85
CA ALA A 286 10.79 1.01 16.81
C ALA A 286 10.89 0.05 15.61
N ALA A 287 9.84 -0.70 15.30
CA ALA A 287 9.83 -1.62 14.17
C ALA A 287 9.86 -0.90 12.81
N ILE A 288 9.15 0.23 12.68
CA ILE A 288 9.19 1.09 11.47
C ILE A 288 10.60 1.64 11.27
N VAL A 289 11.24 2.14 12.33
CA VAL A 289 12.61 2.65 12.28
C VAL A 289 13.59 1.53 11.90
N HIS A 290 13.43 0.34 12.48
CA HIS A 290 14.26 -0.83 12.15
C HIS A 290 14.09 -1.24 10.68
N GLN A 291 12.86 -1.28 10.16
CA GLN A 291 12.59 -1.56 8.75
C GLN A 291 13.31 -0.53 7.86
N SER A 292 13.16 0.77 8.17
CA SER A 292 13.81 1.85 7.42
C SER A 292 15.33 1.68 7.39
N ALA A 293 15.94 1.45 8.55
CA ALA A 293 17.38 1.23 8.65
C ALA A 293 17.84 0.01 7.86
N SER A 294 17.10 -1.10 7.93
CA SER A 294 17.41 -2.33 7.19
C SER A 294 17.31 -2.13 5.67
N VAL A 295 16.32 -1.37 5.21
CA VAL A 295 16.17 -1.03 3.79
C VAL A 295 17.31 -0.14 3.30
N LEU A 296 17.71 0.86 4.10
CA LEU A 296 18.82 1.75 3.76
C LEU A 296 20.17 1.03 3.74
N ALA A 297 20.39 0.11 4.68
CA ALA A 297 21.62 -0.68 4.78
C ALA A 297 21.73 -1.80 3.74
N ALA A 298 20.64 -2.12 3.02
CA ALA A 298 20.67 -3.17 2.01
C ALA A 298 21.56 -2.78 0.83
N GLU A 299 22.64 -3.53 0.62
CA GLU A 299 23.47 -3.39 -0.57
C GLU A 299 22.73 -3.94 -1.78
N VAL A 300 22.53 -3.09 -2.78
CA VAL A 300 22.00 -3.47 -4.08
C VAL A 300 23.17 -3.47 -5.05
N PRO A 301 23.51 -4.60 -5.68
CA PRO A 301 24.56 -4.63 -6.69
C PRO A 301 24.22 -3.64 -7.80
N LEU A 302 25.11 -2.67 -8.02
CA LEU A 302 25.01 -1.79 -9.19
C LEU A 302 25.16 -2.65 -10.46
N PRO A 303 24.38 -2.36 -11.51
CA PRO A 303 24.59 -3.00 -12.79
C PRO A 303 26.05 -2.77 -13.21
N ALA A 304 26.71 -3.83 -13.67
CA ALA A 304 28.06 -3.70 -14.18
C ALA A 304 28.09 -2.62 -15.26
N PRO A 305 29.09 -1.72 -15.24
CA PRO A 305 29.19 -0.68 -16.27
C PRO A 305 29.21 -1.34 -17.64
N VAL A 306 28.28 -0.93 -18.50
CA VAL A 306 28.25 -1.40 -19.88
C VAL A 306 29.50 -0.84 -20.52
N HIS A 307 30.55 -1.66 -20.61
CA HIS A 307 31.69 -1.33 -21.43
C HIS A 307 31.22 -1.29 -22.89
N THR A 308 30.88 -0.11 -23.35
CA THR A 308 30.81 0.13 -24.79
C THR A 308 32.23 -0.04 -25.33
N PRO A 309 32.52 -1.04 -26.18
CA PRO A 309 33.84 -1.18 -26.74
C PRO A 309 34.13 0.12 -27.52
N TRP A 310 35.21 0.80 -27.16
CA TRP A 310 35.72 1.95 -27.92
C TRP A 310 35.91 1.45 -29.36
N PRO A 311 35.38 2.16 -30.40
CA PRO A 311 35.62 1.76 -31.77
C PRO A 311 37.14 1.67 -32.00
N PRO A 312 37.65 0.60 -32.66
CA PRO A 312 39.08 0.47 -32.92
C PRO A 312 39.55 1.74 -33.63
N GLY A 313 40.56 2.41 -33.03
CA GLY A 313 41.09 3.64 -33.54
C GLY A 313 41.45 3.56 -35.00
N GLY A 314 40.85 4.43 -35.80
CA GLY A 314 41.26 4.62 -37.18
C GLY A 314 42.75 4.98 -37.21
N ALA A 315 43.54 4.22 -37.99
CA ALA A 315 44.93 4.52 -38.21
C ALA A 315 45.10 5.97 -38.72
N PRO A 316 46.11 6.72 -38.28
CA PRO A 316 46.34 8.05 -38.78
C PRO A 316 46.64 8.01 -40.27
N SER A 317 45.81 8.64 -41.07
CA SER A 317 46.04 8.85 -42.52
C SER A 317 47.22 9.78 -42.69
N THR A 318 48.37 9.23 -43.15
CA THR A 318 49.51 10.02 -43.59
C THR A 318 49.20 10.59 -44.99
N ALA A 319 48.68 11.84 -44.99
CA ALA A 319 48.63 12.63 -46.22
C ALA A 319 50.03 13.11 -46.56
N PRO A 320 50.52 13.05 -47.83
CA PRO A 320 51.82 13.53 -48.19
C PRO A 320 51.82 15.07 -48.26
N VAL A 321 52.86 15.68 -47.67
CA VAL A 321 53.13 17.13 -47.70
C VAL A 321 53.60 17.48 -49.12
N PRO A 322 53.00 18.51 -49.82
CA PRO A 322 53.53 18.98 -51.07
C PRO A 322 54.81 19.82 -50.89
N HIS A 323 55.86 19.47 -51.57
CA HIS A 323 57.10 20.28 -51.66
C HIS A 323 56.82 21.54 -52.49
N PRO A 324 57.39 22.70 -52.09
CA PRO A 324 57.37 23.88 -52.94
C PRO A 324 58.45 23.74 -54.07
N SER A 325 58.02 23.95 -55.29
CA SER A 325 58.89 24.06 -56.47
C SER A 325 59.37 25.52 -56.61
N HIS A 326 60.59 25.71 -56.95
CA HIS A 326 61.28 26.95 -57.28
C HIS A 326 60.67 27.71 -58.46
#